data_75e48461154ff0d8d7f891ab5ebddfe2
#
_entry.id   75e48461154ff0d8d7f891ab5ebddfe2
#
_cell.length_a   1.000
_cell.length_b   1.000
_cell.length_c   1.000
_cell.angle_alpha   90.00
_cell.angle_beta   90.00
_cell.angle_gamma   90.00
#
_symmetry.space_group_name_H-M   'P 1'
#
loop_
_entity.id
_entity.type
_entity.pdbx_description
1 polymer ?
#
loop_
_entity_poly.entity_id
_entity_poly.type
_entity_poly.pdbx_seq_one_letter_code
_entity_poly.pdbx_strand_id
1 'polypeptide(L)'
;VRHAPQGDVKAWPVKFYQGMFNMTNDSGRFMKPDELERQGWQRAPLNRWRKGKDEAWPLYVGRMIHQYDHRSASVEVNEANLKVATLSDRTGSAAKADPSAFPAPQYWVDAEAVPAPLRRTWALGFRDIARATDVRTMIAAIVPGTVAGNTLPLLVDQTMGAREASLLLANFNALTFDYITRQKAQTTHLNWYILEQLPVIAPARFDNPLPTAFTAAARAAGLMNGHHANPTVA
;
A
#
# COMPACT_ATOMS: atom_id res chain seq x y z
N VAL A 1 14.76 6.26 -1.13
CA VAL A 1 15.42 4.95 -1.13
C VAL A 1 16.79 5.14 -1.73
N ARG A 2 17.79 5.40 -0.87
CA ARG A 2 19.18 5.63 -1.28
C ARG A 2 19.95 4.33 -1.30
N HIS A 3 20.90 4.22 -2.21
CA HIS A 3 21.85 3.12 -2.28
C HIS A 3 23.02 3.29 -1.33
N ALA A 4 23.63 2.17 -0.97
CA ALA A 4 25.01 2.18 -0.51
C ALA A 4 25.92 2.74 -1.63
N PRO A 5 26.96 3.54 -1.28
CA PRO A 5 27.76 4.25 -2.28
C PRO A 5 28.78 3.34 -2.95
N GLN A 6 28.38 2.54 -3.90
CA GLN A 6 29.31 1.83 -4.80
C GLN A 6 28.65 1.51 -6.13
N GLY A 7 29.00 2.27 -7.17
CA GLY A 7 28.71 1.98 -8.56
C GLY A 7 27.32 2.37 -9.03
N ASP A 8 27.14 2.55 -10.32
CA ASP A 8 25.93 2.96 -11.04
C ASP A 8 24.74 1.98 -10.95
N VAL A 9 24.36 1.59 -9.77
CA VAL A 9 23.15 0.80 -9.54
C VAL A 9 21.97 1.75 -9.57
N LYS A 10 21.12 1.66 -10.57
CA LYS A 10 19.89 2.46 -10.66
C LYS A 10 19.09 2.34 -9.37
N ALA A 11 18.83 3.46 -8.75
CA ALA A 11 17.91 3.55 -7.64
C ALA A 11 16.50 3.10 -8.08
N TRP A 12 15.68 2.68 -7.13
CA TRP A 12 14.27 2.47 -7.43
C TRP A 12 13.66 3.80 -7.90
N PRO A 13 13.10 3.85 -9.11
CA PRO A 13 12.57 5.08 -9.70
C PRO A 13 11.20 5.41 -9.11
N VAL A 14 11.12 5.70 -7.83
CA VAL A 14 9.87 5.96 -7.12
C VAL A 14 9.76 7.42 -6.69
N LYS A 15 8.55 7.97 -6.79
CA LYS A 15 8.17 9.25 -6.19
C LYS A 15 7.25 8.98 -5.01
N PHE A 16 7.49 9.69 -3.91
CA PHE A 16 6.66 9.64 -2.72
C PHE A 16 5.56 10.70 -2.79
N TYR A 17 4.37 10.28 -2.41
CA TYR A 17 3.23 11.17 -2.19
C TYR A 17 2.70 10.90 -0.78
N GLN A 18 2.60 11.95 0.05
CA GLN A 18 2.15 11.86 1.46
C GLN A 18 0.67 11.49 1.60
N GLY A 19 0.06 11.01 0.59
CA GLY A 19 -1.36 10.80 0.39
C GLY A 19 -1.91 11.81 -0.60
N MET A 20 -3.16 11.62 -0.99
CA MET A 20 -3.83 12.51 -1.94
C MET A 20 -4.62 13.59 -1.22
N PHE A 21 -5.14 13.27 -0.04
CA PHE A 21 -6.03 14.14 0.73
C PHE A 21 -5.65 14.19 2.20
N ASN A 22 -5.74 15.38 2.76
CA ASN A 22 -5.52 15.63 4.19
C ASN A 22 -6.87 15.63 4.92
N MET A 23 -6.99 14.81 5.97
CA MET A 23 -8.23 14.64 6.72
C MET A 23 -8.77 15.94 7.35
N THR A 24 -7.92 16.95 7.49
CA THR A 24 -8.32 18.25 8.04
C THR A 24 -8.68 19.25 6.94
N ASN A 25 -7.79 19.41 5.97
CA ASN A 25 -7.88 20.50 4.98
C ASN A 25 -8.85 20.16 3.84
N ASP A 26 -9.04 18.87 3.54
CA ASP A 26 -9.88 18.41 2.45
C ASP A 26 -11.21 17.81 2.92
N SER A 27 -11.59 18.02 4.20
CA SER A 27 -12.80 17.42 4.79
C SER A 27 -14.09 17.74 4.04
N GLY A 28 -14.17 18.89 3.41
CA GLY A 28 -15.31 19.29 2.56
C GLY A 28 -15.49 18.48 1.27
N ARG A 29 -14.53 17.61 0.93
CA ARG A 29 -14.58 16.71 -0.23
C ARG A 29 -15.00 15.28 0.12
N PHE A 30 -15.17 15.00 1.41
CA PHE A 30 -15.42 13.65 1.92
C PHE A 30 -16.91 13.39 2.02
N MET A 31 -17.37 12.33 1.38
CA MET A 31 -18.76 11.92 1.31
C MET A 31 -18.99 10.69 2.18
N LYS A 32 -20.04 10.69 2.98
CA LYS A 32 -20.49 9.53 3.77
C LYS A 32 -21.44 8.64 2.95
N PRO A 33 -21.59 7.34 3.30
CA PRO A 33 -22.49 6.42 2.58
C PRO A 33 -23.93 6.93 2.49
N ASP A 34 -24.49 7.34 3.63
CA ASP A 34 -25.89 7.83 3.71
C ASP A 34 -26.10 9.12 2.92
N GLU A 35 -25.07 9.93 2.75
CA GLU A 35 -25.11 11.11 1.90
C GLU A 35 -25.13 10.73 0.42
N LEU A 36 -24.27 9.79 0.03
CA LEU A 36 -24.25 9.26 -1.34
C LEU A 36 -25.58 8.59 -1.71
N GLU A 37 -26.15 7.77 -0.81
CA GLU A 37 -27.45 7.12 -1.01
C GLU A 37 -28.57 8.16 -1.18
N ARG A 38 -28.65 9.15 -0.30
CA ARG A 38 -29.64 10.24 -0.39
C ARG A 38 -29.53 11.06 -1.68
N GLN A 39 -28.31 11.20 -2.20
CA GLN A 39 -28.05 11.89 -3.47
C GLN A 39 -28.28 11.01 -4.70
N GLY A 40 -28.69 9.75 -4.54
CA GLY A 40 -29.00 8.82 -5.63
C GLY A 40 -27.79 8.16 -6.28
N TRP A 41 -26.66 8.11 -5.58
CA TRP A 41 -25.52 7.31 -6.01
C TRP A 41 -25.81 5.82 -5.83
N GLN A 42 -25.26 4.98 -6.69
CA GLN A 42 -25.41 3.54 -6.66
C GLN A 42 -24.06 2.87 -6.38
N ARG A 43 -24.08 1.75 -5.65
CA ARG A 43 -22.89 0.93 -5.41
C ARG A 43 -22.34 0.38 -6.72
N ALA A 44 -21.02 0.41 -6.86
CA ALA A 44 -20.29 -0.08 -8.01
C ALA A 44 -19.13 -0.99 -7.57
N PRO A 45 -18.54 -1.78 -8.48
CA PRO A 45 -17.37 -2.62 -8.15
C PRO A 45 -16.22 -1.85 -7.51
N LEU A 46 -15.34 -2.57 -6.80
CA LEU A 46 -14.19 -2.01 -6.08
C LEU A 46 -14.58 -1.04 -4.94
N ASN A 47 -15.74 -1.27 -4.33
CA ASN A 47 -16.30 -0.42 -3.27
C ASN A 47 -16.46 1.06 -3.66
N ARG A 48 -16.75 1.32 -4.95
CA ARG A 48 -17.02 2.65 -5.49
C ARG A 48 -18.50 2.96 -5.46
N TRP A 49 -18.81 4.21 -5.75
CA TRP A 49 -20.15 4.67 -6.05
C TRP A 49 -20.16 5.32 -7.41
N ARG A 50 -21.31 5.25 -8.09
CA ARG A 50 -21.51 5.83 -9.41
C ARG A 50 -22.85 6.55 -9.49
N LYS A 51 -22.83 7.71 -10.18
CA LYS A 51 -24.04 8.47 -10.54
C LYS A 51 -23.87 9.02 -11.94
N GLY A 52 -24.56 8.39 -12.91
CA GLY A 52 -24.35 8.70 -14.32
C GLY A 52 -22.90 8.45 -14.75
N LYS A 53 -22.17 9.51 -15.06
CA LYS A 53 -20.72 9.46 -15.43
C LYS A 53 -19.79 9.65 -14.25
N ASP A 54 -20.33 10.15 -13.14
CA ASP A 54 -19.51 10.50 -11.97
C ASP A 54 -19.22 9.25 -11.15
N GLU A 55 -18.02 9.17 -10.60
CA GLU A 55 -17.58 8.11 -9.68
C GLU A 55 -17.09 8.71 -8.38
N ALA A 56 -17.41 8.08 -7.27
CA ALA A 56 -16.79 8.33 -5.98
C ALA A 56 -15.98 7.10 -5.56
N TRP A 57 -14.71 7.33 -5.23
CA TRP A 57 -13.74 6.31 -4.91
C TRP A 57 -13.50 6.22 -3.40
N PRO A 58 -13.30 5.00 -2.85
CA PRO A 58 -13.07 4.82 -1.42
C PRO A 58 -11.78 5.49 -0.96
N LEU A 59 -11.84 6.23 0.13
CA LEU A 59 -10.68 6.86 0.77
C LEU A 59 -9.98 5.86 1.68
N TYR A 60 -8.88 5.29 1.20
CA TYR A 60 -8.05 4.40 1.98
C TYR A 60 -7.16 5.15 2.97
N VAL A 61 -7.03 4.59 4.16
CA VAL A 61 -6.14 5.08 5.23
C VAL A 61 -5.23 3.96 5.71
N GLY A 62 -4.11 4.30 6.35
CA GLY A 62 -3.11 3.32 6.77
C GLY A 62 -3.66 2.16 7.61
N ARG A 63 -4.71 2.38 8.42
CA ARG A 63 -5.34 1.32 9.23
C ARG A 63 -6.02 0.22 8.43
N MET A 64 -6.38 0.48 7.18
CA MET A 64 -7.07 -0.48 6.31
C MET A 64 -6.13 -1.53 5.72
N ILE A 65 -4.83 -1.29 5.70
CA ILE A 65 -3.85 -2.21 5.13
C ILE A 65 -3.05 -2.96 6.19
N HIS A 66 -2.50 -4.11 5.82
CA HIS A 66 -1.46 -4.83 6.56
C HIS A 66 -0.39 -5.32 5.56
N GLN A 67 0.63 -6.02 6.03
CA GLN A 67 1.68 -6.55 5.16
C GLN A 67 1.08 -7.40 4.03
N TYR A 68 1.33 -7.04 2.78
CA TYR A 68 0.79 -7.68 1.56
C TYR A 68 -0.74 -7.64 1.40
N ASP A 69 -1.46 -7.01 2.30
CA ASP A 69 -2.91 -7.09 2.41
C ASP A 69 -3.56 -5.70 2.43
N HIS A 70 -4.24 -5.34 1.35
CA HIS A 70 -5.03 -4.11 1.25
C HIS A 70 -6.45 -4.25 1.81
N ARG A 71 -6.85 -5.45 2.23
CA ARG A 71 -8.17 -5.76 2.79
C ARG A 71 -8.11 -6.16 4.26
N SER A 72 -7.18 -5.57 4.99
CA SER A 72 -6.90 -5.99 6.37
C SER A 72 -8.00 -5.58 7.36
N ALA A 73 -8.59 -4.42 7.18
CA ALA A 73 -9.60 -3.93 8.12
C ALA A 73 -10.50 -2.87 7.52
N SER A 74 -11.74 -2.82 7.98
CA SER A 74 -12.66 -1.71 7.77
C SER A 74 -12.43 -0.60 8.80
N VAL A 75 -12.80 0.60 8.45
CA VAL A 75 -12.74 1.78 9.32
C VAL A 75 -14.06 2.54 9.27
N GLU A 76 -14.37 3.22 10.36
CA GLU A 76 -15.57 4.04 10.50
C GLU A 76 -15.23 5.45 10.96
N VAL A 77 -16.22 6.33 10.86
CA VAL A 77 -16.11 7.70 11.33
C VAL A 77 -15.98 7.70 12.85
N ASN A 78 -14.95 8.35 13.36
CA ASN A 78 -14.81 8.62 14.78
C ASN A 78 -15.52 9.94 15.09
N GLU A 79 -16.73 9.87 15.66
CA GLU A 79 -17.53 11.06 15.95
C GLU A 79 -16.87 11.99 16.99
N ALA A 80 -16.00 11.46 17.85
CA ALA A 80 -15.24 12.26 18.79
C ALA A 80 -14.04 12.96 18.13
N ASN A 81 -13.54 12.44 17.02
CA ASN A 81 -12.43 13.03 16.26
C ASN A 81 -12.49 12.62 14.79
N LEU A 82 -13.17 13.40 13.97
CA LEU A 82 -13.40 13.15 12.54
C LEU A 82 -12.11 13.01 11.71
N LYS A 83 -10.96 13.44 12.25
CA LYS A 83 -9.64 13.35 11.60
C LYS A 83 -9.00 11.96 11.74
N VAL A 84 -9.49 11.15 12.65
CA VAL A 84 -8.92 9.84 12.99
C VAL A 84 -9.94 8.76 12.69
N ALA A 85 -9.63 7.89 11.71
CA ALA A 85 -10.45 6.71 11.43
C ALA A 85 -10.41 5.74 12.62
N THR A 86 -11.56 5.28 13.07
CA THR A 86 -11.67 4.20 14.06
C THR A 86 -11.64 2.85 13.34
N LEU A 87 -10.88 1.90 13.88
CA LEU A 87 -10.91 0.53 13.39
C LEU A 87 -12.26 -0.09 13.80
N SER A 88 -13.10 -0.45 12.81
CA SER A 88 -14.39 -1.08 13.09
C SER A 88 -14.28 -2.60 13.13
N ASP A 89 -13.63 -3.19 12.14
CA ASP A 89 -13.51 -4.65 12.06
C ASP A 89 -12.25 -5.06 11.30
N ARG A 90 -11.67 -6.22 11.71
CA ARG A 90 -10.62 -6.90 10.96
C ARG A 90 -11.24 -7.89 10.00
N THR A 91 -10.88 -7.79 8.74
CA THR A 91 -11.38 -8.69 7.70
C THR A 91 -10.86 -10.10 7.93
N GLY A 92 -11.74 -11.02 8.29
CA GLY A 92 -11.41 -12.44 8.49
C GLY A 92 -11.09 -13.17 7.18
N SER A 93 -10.44 -14.34 7.30
CA SER A 93 -10.04 -15.15 6.14
C SER A 93 -11.22 -15.58 5.27
N ALA A 94 -12.38 -15.87 5.87
CA ALA A 94 -13.60 -16.25 5.15
C ALA A 94 -14.10 -15.10 4.25
N ALA A 95 -14.13 -13.87 4.76
CA ALA A 95 -14.50 -12.70 3.95
C ALA A 95 -13.51 -12.43 2.82
N LYS A 96 -12.21 -12.70 3.05
CA LYS A 96 -11.17 -12.53 2.02
C LYS A 96 -11.23 -13.57 0.90
N ALA A 97 -11.91 -14.67 1.10
CA ALA A 97 -12.16 -15.67 0.05
C ALA A 97 -13.07 -15.10 -1.06
N ASP A 98 -13.94 -14.14 -0.73
CA ASP A 98 -14.70 -13.39 -1.72
C ASP A 98 -13.84 -12.29 -2.35
N PRO A 99 -13.54 -12.34 -3.65
CA PRO A 99 -12.76 -11.32 -4.33
C PRO A 99 -13.48 -9.95 -4.41
N SER A 100 -14.78 -9.91 -4.24
CA SER A 100 -15.60 -8.70 -4.24
C SER A 100 -15.71 -8.03 -2.86
N ALA A 101 -15.29 -8.71 -1.79
CA ALA A 101 -15.32 -8.17 -0.45
C ALA A 101 -14.18 -7.16 -0.25
N PHE A 102 -14.52 -5.88 -0.15
CA PHE A 102 -13.61 -4.79 0.16
C PHE A 102 -13.89 -4.22 1.55
N PRO A 103 -12.85 -3.75 2.27
CA PRO A 103 -13.05 -3.11 3.55
C PRO A 103 -13.82 -1.79 3.37
N ALA A 104 -14.70 -1.49 4.33
CA ALA A 104 -15.43 -0.23 4.34
C ALA A 104 -14.47 0.92 4.71
N PRO A 105 -14.35 1.96 3.90
CA PRO A 105 -13.64 3.17 4.25
C PRO A 105 -14.52 4.09 5.09
N GLN A 106 -13.91 5.06 5.75
CA GLN A 106 -14.59 6.12 6.48
C GLN A 106 -15.36 7.05 5.55
N TYR A 107 -14.80 7.33 4.37
CA TYR A 107 -15.33 8.28 3.38
C TYR A 107 -15.06 7.82 1.94
N TRP A 108 -15.78 8.46 1.03
CA TRP A 108 -15.54 8.43 -0.42
C TRP A 108 -15.22 9.83 -0.93
N VAL A 109 -14.51 9.92 -2.03
CA VAL A 109 -14.11 11.17 -2.68
C VAL A 109 -14.43 11.10 -4.16
N ASP A 110 -14.89 12.22 -4.74
CA ASP A 110 -15.12 12.35 -6.17
C ASP A 110 -13.83 11.99 -6.93
N ALA A 111 -13.95 11.08 -7.90
CA ALA A 111 -12.83 10.64 -8.73
C ALA A 111 -12.20 11.80 -9.53
N GLU A 112 -12.97 12.82 -9.89
CA GLU A 112 -12.46 14.01 -10.58
C GLU A 112 -11.50 14.83 -9.70
N ALA A 113 -11.66 14.76 -8.38
CA ALA A 113 -10.76 15.43 -7.45
C ALA A 113 -9.39 14.73 -7.29
N VAL A 114 -9.25 13.49 -7.79
CA VAL A 114 -7.98 12.74 -7.72
C VAL A 114 -6.99 13.33 -8.72
N PRO A 115 -5.77 13.71 -8.30
CA PRO A 115 -4.75 14.22 -9.22
C PRO A 115 -4.44 13.22 -10.34
N ALA A 116 -4.38 13.69 -11.59
CA ALA A 116 -4.22 12.84 -12.77
C ALA A 116 -3.05 11.81 -12.67
N PRO A 117 -1.85 12.15 -12.16
CA PRO A 117 -0.75 11.19 -12.02
C PRO A 117 -1.05 10.05 -11.03
N LEU A 118 -2.05 10.24 -10.15
CA LEU A 118 -2.44 9.29 -9.11
C LEU A 118 -3.71 8.50 -9.47
N ARG A 119 -4.36 8.80 -10.59
CA ARG A 119 -5.46 8.00 -11.15
C ARG A 119 -4.94 6.73 -11.79
N ARG A 120 -4.56 5.75 -10.96
CA ARG A 120 -3.95 4.48 -11.40
C ARG A 120 -4.85 3.31 -11.03
N THR A 121 -4.60 2.17 -11.68
CA THR A 121 -5.29 0.91 -11.33
C THR A 121 -4.81 0.32 -10.02
N TRP A 122 -3.57 0.63 -9.62
CA TRP A 122 -2.96 0.23 -8.34
C TRP A 122 -1.83 1.18 -7.94
N ALA A 123 -1.49 1.17 -6.66
CA ALA A 123 -0.31 1.87 -6.12
C ALA A 123 0.32 1.06 -4.98
N LEU A 124 1.61 1.24 -4.74
CA LEU A 124 2.27 0.73 -3.54
C LEU A 124 2.11 1.76 -2.42
N GLY A 125 1.49 1.37 -1.32
CA GLY A 125 1.30 2.22 -0.15
C GLY A 125 1.91 1.62 1.11
N PHE A 126 2.20 2.46 2.09
CA PHE A 126 2.65 2.03 3.41
C PHE A 126 1.96 2.80 4.53
N ARG A 127 1.95 2.24 5.74
CA ARG A 127 1.44 2.95 6.91
C ARG A 127 2.39 4.05 7.34
N ASP A 128 1.89 5.28 7.38
CA ASP A 128 2.60 6.39 7.99
C ASP A 128 2.65 6.26 9.52
N ILE A 129 1.51 5.94 10.14
CA ILE A 129 1.44 5.79 11.60
C ILE A 129 1.99 4.42 12.00
N ALA A 130 3.20 4.43 12.56
CA ALA A 130 3.94 3.27 13.01
C ALA A 130 4.82 3.62 14.22
N ARG A 131 4.97 2.68 15.14
CA ARG A 131 5.79 2.85 16.33
C ARG A 131 6.86 1.77 16.38
N ALA A 132 8.00 2.09 16.96
CA ALA A 132 9.06 1.10 17.21
C ALA A 132 8.60 -0.04 18.14
N THR A 133 7.57 0.18 18.95
CA THR A 133 6.96 -0.79 19.87
C THR A 133 5.86 -1.64 19.26
N ASP A 134 5.41 -1.32 18.04
CA ASP A 134 4.40 -2.14 17.36
C ASP A 134 4.99 -3.49 16.94
N VAL A 135 4.14 -4.51 16.76
CA VAL A 135 4.58 -5.83 16.27
C VAL A 135 5.32 -5.71 14.94
N ARG A 136 4.86 -4.78 14.09
CA ARG A 136 5.51 -4.38 12.84
C ARG A 136 5.55 -2.87 12.72
N THR A 137 6.72 -2.32 12.47
CA THR A 137 6.91 -0.89 12.20
C THR A 137 6.70 -0.57 10.74
N MET A 138 7.29 -1.38 9.84
CA MET A 138 7.06 -1.24 8.41
C MET A 138 5.93 -2.16 7.94
N ILE A 139 4.88 -1.56 7.39
CA ILE A 139 3.72 -2.26 6.84
C ILE A 139 3.40 -1.64 5.48
N ALA A 140 3.50 -2.43 4.42
CA ALA A 140 3.23 -2.00 3.07
C ALA A 140 2.30 -2.99 2.33
N ALA A 141 1.51 -2.47 1.40
CA ALA A 141 0.65 -3.25 0.54
C ALA A 141 0.50 -2.59 -0.83
N ILE A 142 0.17 -3.39 -1.86
CA ILE A 142 -0.40 -2.87 -3.09
C ILE A 142 -1.88 -2.59 -2.82
N VAL A 143 -2.30 -1.36 -3.06
CA VAL A 143 -3.70 -0.96 -2.97
C VAL A 143 -4.31 -0.83 -4.36
N PRO A 144 -5.60 -1.18 -4.55
CA PRO A 144 -6.27 -1.00 -5.83
C PRO A 144 -6.40 0.48 -6.18
N GLY A 145 -6.81 0.79 -7.40
CA GLY A 145 -7.08 2.17 -7.84
C GLY A 145 -8.12 2.82 -6.94
N THR A 146 -7.65 3.61 -5.99
CA THR A 146 -8.41 4.21 -4.90
C THR A 146 -7.85 5.58 -4.54
N VAL A 147 -8.44 6.22 -3.58
CA VAL A 147 -7.98 7.48 -2.99
C VAL A 147 -7.23 7.20 -1.70
N ALA A 148 -6.12 7.87 -1.45
CA ALA A 148 -5.31 7.68 -0.26
C ALA A 148 -5.33 8.93 0.63
N GLY A 149 -5.66 8.75 1.89
CA GLY A 149 -5.49 9.76 2.93
C GLY A 149 -4.02 9.90 3.35
N ASN A 150 -3.71 10.97 4.05
CA ASN A 150 -2.34 11.30 4.48
C ASN A 150 -1.66 10.23 5.36
N THR A 151 -2.42 9.32 5.98
CA THR A 151 -1.87 8.21 6.77
C THR A 151 -1.50 6.98 5.94
N LEU A 152 -1.73 7.04 4.62
CA LEU A 152 -1.34 6.04 3.63
C LEU A 152 -0.50 6.70 2.52
N PRO A 153 0.76 7.04 2.78
CA PRO A 153 1.65 7.53 1.75
C PRO A 153 1.82 6.52 0.61
N LEU A 154 1.93 7.03 -0.60
CA LEU A 154 2.03 6.23 -1.81
C LEU A 154 3.41 6.38 -2.46
N LEU A 155 3.89 5.28 -3.02
CA LEU A 155 5.02 5.25 -3.94
C LEU A 155 4.47 5.04 -5.35
N VAL A 156 4.68 6.02 -6.20
CA VAL A 156 4.17 6.02 -7.57
C VAL A 156 5.33 6.25 -8.53
N ASP A 157 5.44 5.37 -9.51
CA ASP A 157 6.29 5.55 -10.67
C ASP A 157 5.52 5.14 -11.92
N GLN A 158 5.66 5.91 -12.98
CA GLN A 158 5.01 5.60 -14.26
C GLN A 158 5.68 4.42 -14.98
N THR A 159 6.94 4.13 -14.66
CA THR A 159 7.74 3.06 -15.28
C THR A 159 7.77 1.77 -14.48
N MET A 160 7.31 1.80 -13.22
CA MET A 160 7.32 0.63 -12.34
C MET A 160 6.22 -0.36 -12.73
N GLY A 161 6.61 -1.51 -13.22
CA GLY A 161 5.70 -2.62 -13.53
C GLY A 161 5.31 -3.43 -12.29
N ALA A 162 4.47 -4.44 -12.49
CA ALA A 162 4.01 -5.31 -11.39
C ALA A 162 5.16 -6.07 -10.74
N ARG A 163 6.17 -6.49 -11.51
CA ARG A 163 7.36 -7.19 -11.00
C ARG A 163 8.14 -6.31 -10.04
N GLU A 164 8.50 -5.11 -10.46
CA GLU A 164 9.27 -4.15 -9.66
C GLU A 164 8.50 -3.76 -8.39
N ALA A 165 7.21 -3.50 -8.50
CA ALA A 165 6.36 -3.21 -7.34
C ALA A 165 6.33 -4.36 -6.33
N SER A 166 6.22 -5.60 -6.81
CA SER A 166 6.22 -6.80 -5.96
C SER A 166 7.57 -6.99 -5.25
N LEU A 167 8.67 -6.76 -5.94
CA LEU A 167 10.02 -6.85 -5.36
C LEU A 167 10.25 -5.77 -4.30
N LEU A 168 9.80 -4.53 -4.56
CA LEU A 168 9.90 -3.45 -3.59
C LEU A 168 9.01 -3.70 -2.39
N LEU A 169 7.79 -4.19 -2.61
CA LEU A 169 6.87 -4.62 -1.54
C LEU A 169 7.49 -5.71 -0.67
N ALA A 170 8.14 -6.70 -1.29
CA ALA A 170 8.84 -7.76 -0.56
C ALA A 170 10.00 -7.22 0.30
N ASN A 171 10.77 -6.24 -0.23
CA ASN A 171 11.79 -5.55 0.55
C ASN A 171 11.18 -4.89 1.80
N PHE A 172 10.11 -4.09 1.62
CA PHE A 172 9.51 -3.33 2.72
C PHE A 172 8.93 -4.23 3.82
N ASN A 173 8.35 -5.35 3.44
CA ASN A 173 7.74 -6.28 4.39
C ASN A 173 8.71 -7.33 4.95
N ALA A 174 9.99 -7.32 4.54
CA ALA A 174 11.01 -8.22 5.09
C ALA A 174 11.30 -7.91 6.55
N LEU A 175 11.53 -8.93 7.38
CA LEU A 175 11.86 -8.80 8.80
C LEU A 175 13.09 -7.94 9.03
N THR A 176 14.11 -8.12 8.21
CA THR A 176 15.36 -7.35 8.27
C THR A 176 15.13 -5.88 7.99
N PHE A 177 14.27 -5.56 7.01
CA PHE A 177 13.89 -4.18 6.72
C PHE A 177 13.08 -3.56 7.87
N ASP A 178 12.12 -4.30 8.41
CA ASP A 178 11.35 -3.86 9.58
C ASP A 178 12.25 -3.57 10.79
N TYR A 179 13.23 -4.43 11.05
CA TYR A 179 14.20 -4.22 12.13
C TYR A 179 15.00 -2.91 11.95
N ILE A 180 15.52 -2.65 10.73
CA ILE A 180 16.26 -1.42 10.44
C ILE A 180 15.34 -0.19 10.52
N THR A 181 14.11 -0.31 10.00
CA THR A 181 13.10 0.75 10.10
C THR A 181 12.82 1.10 11.54
N ARG A 182 12.67 0.11 12.41
CA ARG A 182 12.43 0.26 13.85
C ARG A 182 13.54 1.05 14.55
N GLN A 183 14.80 0.86 14.15
CA GLN A 183 15.93 1.63 14.71
C GLN A 183 15.90 3.11 14.28
N LYS A 184 15.25 3.43 13.16
CA LYS A 184 15.14 4.79 12.64
C LYS A 184 13.83 5.49 13.02
N ALA A 185 12.78 4.74 13.34
CA ALA A 185 11.47 5.26 13.71
C ALA A 185 11.48 5.81 15.14
N GLN A 186 11.85 7.06 15.30
CA GLN A 186 11.91 7.75 16.60
C GLN A 186 10.58 8.45 16.96
N THR A 187 9.64 8.51 16.02
CA THR A 187 8.34 9.16 16.16
C THR A 187 7.21 8.19 15.82
N THR A 188 5.96 8.63 15.98
CA THR A 188 4.77 7.86 15.59
C THR A 188 4.50 7.91 14.09
N HIS A 189 5.30 8.62 13.31
CA HIS A 189 5.15 8.77 11.87
C HIS A 189 6.38 8.25 11.13
N LEU A 190 6.15 7.29 10.23
CA LEU A 190 7.16 6.82 9.29
C LEU A 190 7.12 7.71 8.04
N ASN A 191 7.69 8.90 8.18
CA ASN A 191 7.72 9.87 7.09
C ASN A 191 8.60 9.37 5.93
N TRP A 192 8.30 9.86 4.72
CA TRP A 192 9.03 9.51 3.51
C TRP A 192 10.54 9.79 3.60
N TYR A 193 10.98 10.86 4.28
CA TYR A 193 12.40 11.17 4.47
C TYR A 193 13.14 10.13 5.32
N ILE A 194 12.45 9.43 6.24
CA ILE A 194 13.00 8.29 6.99
C ILE A 194 13.14 7.10 6.04
N LEU A 195 12.07 6.82 5.27
CA LEU A 195 12.05 5.70 4.33
C LEU A 195 13.15 5.82 3.25
N GLU A 196 13.45 7.04 2.78
CA GLU A 196 14.54 7.27 1.81
C GLU A 196 15.93 6.91 2.36
N GLN A 197 16.13 6.94 3.66
CA GLN A 197 17.40 6.58 4.30
C GLN A 197 17.57 5.08 4.52
N LEU A 198 16.50 4.30 4.35
CA LEU A 198 16.54 2.87 4.62
C LEU A 198 17.16 2.11 3.43
N PRO A 199 17.99 1.09 3.71
CA PRO A 199 18.61 0.29 2.66
C PRO A 199 17.57 -0.64 2.03
N VAL A 200 17.49 -0.64 0.71
CA VAL A 200 16.71 -1.62 -0.07
C VAL A 200 17.64 -2.36 -1.02
N ILE A 201 17.29 -3.60 -1.32
CA ILE A 201 17.99 -4.38 -2.35
C ILE A 201 17.71 -3.72 -3.70
N ALA A 202 18.76 -3.40 -4.45
CA ALA A 202 18.62 -2.76 -5.76
C ALA A 202 17.93 -3.70 -6.77
N PRO A 203 17.15 -3.17 -7.73
CA PRO A 203 16.41 -3.98 -8.71
C PRO A 203 17.30 -5.00 -9.43
N ALA A 204 18.48 -4.60 -9.87
CA ALA A 204 19.42 -5.45 -10.61
C ALA A 204 19.93 -6.68 -9.80
N ARG A 205 19.79 -6.66 -8.47
CA ARG A 205 20.16 -7.82 -7.65
C ARG A 205 19.18 -8.97 -7.77
N PHE A 206 17.95 -8.69 -8.16
CA PHE A 206 16.92 -9.70 -8.37
C PHE A 206 17.01 -10.38 -9.74
N ASP A 207 17.86 -9.88 -10.64
CA ASP A 207 18.11 -10.47 -11.96
C ASP A 207 19.19 -11.57 -11.90
N ASN A 208 19.96 -11.60 -10.80
CA ASN A 208 20.94 -12.65 -10.60
C ASN A 208 20.28 -13.91 -10.03
N PRO A 209 20.67 -15.10 -10.48
CA PRO A 209 20.18 -16.35 -9.90
C PRO A 209 20.60 -16.41 -8.43
N LEU A 210 19.70 -16.98 -7.60
CA LEU A 210 20.03 -17.27 -6.20
C LEU A 210 21.24 -18.20 -6.13
N PRO A 211 22.13 -18.04 -5.13
CA PRO A 211 23.23 -18.96 -4.93
C PRO A 211 22.75 -20.41 -4.91
N THR A 212 23.44 -21.32 -5.57
CA THR A 212 23.08 -22.72 -5.70
C THR A 212 22.82 -23.38 -4.34
N ALA A 213 23.63 -23.04 -3.34
CA ALA A 213 23.45 -23.55 -1.97
C ALA A 213 22.12 -23.11 -1.36
N PHE A 214 21.69 -21.87 -1.56
CA PHE A 214 20.41 -21.37 -1.08
C PHE A 214 19.25 -22.06 -1.79
N THR A 215 19.34 -22.19 -3.12
CA THR A 215 18.33 -22.87 -3.94
C THR A 215 18.19 -24.33 -3.54
N ALA A 216 19.30 -25.03 -3.29
CA ALA A 216 19.30 -26.41 -2.83
C ALA A 216 18.66 -26.55 -1.44
N ALA A 217 19.02 -25.68 -0.50
CA ALA A 217 18.46 -25.67 0.85
C ALA A 217 16.94 -25.35 0.83
N ALA A 218 16.50 -24.39 0.03
CA ALA A 218 15.10 -24.03 -0.09
C ALA A 218 14.26 -25.14 -0.72
N ARG A 219 14.81 -25.89 -1.71
CA ARG A 219 14.18 -27.08 -2.28
C ARG A 219 14.08 -28.21 -1.25
N ALA A 220 15.16 -28.47 -0.52
CA ALA A 220 15.18 -29.51 0.53
C ALA A 220 14.17 -29.21 1.65
N ALA A 221 13.95 -27.92 1.94
CA ALA A 221 12.93 -27.47 2.91
C ALA A 221 11.49 -27.42 2.34
N GLY A 222 11.27 -27.83 1.09
CA GLY A 222 9.94 -27.78 0.44
C GLY A 222 9.44 -26.36 0.15
N LEU A 223 10.28 -25.36 0.26
CA LEU A 223 9.93 -23.94 0.05
C LEU A 223 9.93 -23.52 -1.43
N MET A 224 10.43 -24.39 -2.32
CA MET A 224 10.47 -24.17 -3.77
C MET A 224 10.01 -25.44 -4.49
N ASN A 225 8.86 -25.39 -5.13
CA ASN A 225 8.41 -26.45 -6.02
C ASN A 225 9.20 -26.40 -7.34
N GLY A 226 9.54 -27.59 -7.87
CA GLY A 226 10.48 -27.78 -8.99
C GLY A 226 10.06 -27.26 -10.39
N HIS A 227 9.15 -26.30 -10.50
CA HIS A 227 8.62 -25.77 -11.74
C HIS A 227 8.88 -24.25 -11.92
N HIS A 228 10.13 -23.84 -11.80
CA HIS A 228 10.57 -22.62 -12.48
C HIS A 228 11.72 -22.97 -13.43
N ALA A 229 11.37 -23.63 -14.55
CA ALA A 229 12.17 -23.51 -15.74
C ALA A 229 12.21 -22.04 -16.13
N ASN A 230 13.41 -21.47 -16.23
CA ASN A 230 13.64 -20.14 -16.77
C ASN A 230 12.86 -20.01 -18.09
N PRO A 231 11.99 -19.00 -18.28
CA PRO A 231 11.57 -18.70 -19.63
C PRO A 231 12.79 -18.11 -20.35
N THR A 232 13.38 -18.90 -21.20
CA THR A 232 14.35 -18.44 -22.21
C THR A 232 13.62 -17.39 -23.03
N VAL A 233 14.05 -16.13 -22.89
CA VAL A 233 13.62 -15.05 -23.76
C VAL A 233 14.22 -15.36 -25.13
N ALA A 234 13.37 -15.72 -26.08
CA ALA A 234 13.68 -15.69 -27.51
C ALA A 234 13.35 -14.32 -28.05
#